data_d369f41c9289fb1d24bda4b1cb2745d1
#
_entry.id   d369f41c9289fb1d24bda4b1cb2745d1
#
_cell.length_a   1.000
_cell.length_b   1.000
_cell.length_c   1.000
_cell.angle_alpha   90.00
_cell.angle_beta   90.00
_cell.angle_gamma   90.00
#
_symmetry.space_group_name_H-M   'P 1'
#
loop_
_entity.id
_entity.type
_entity.pdbx_description
1 polymer ?
#
loop_
_entity_poly.entity_id
_entity_poly.type
_entity_poly.pdbx_seq_one_letter_code
_entity_poly.pdbx_strand_id
1 'polypeptide(L)'
;MDKIKNNYEVGQKLEIEIEKIVFGGEGLGRVDGFTVFVPMSVPGDKLEVEIISVKKSYARGLITRIIEPSKDRIEDLSKISFEDFDGCDFGMLKYEKQLEYKDKMLEEVLTKIAEIDLKKVKISKIIGSDKKINYRNKTAEPFFKKNGIIQTGFYSRKSHNVFSAKESLLKSEIAKIIIDKFLQKVNSFAGTKKEFKVFNEVNNTGFLKQIMVRNNEKDEVMIVVVVNKNSQYNQLSKVLEEMYDENDCIKSIYISVKTEQNNVILGKNVHLFGSQYLEEEMEGLKFKIYPNSFFQINKKQA
;
A
#
# COMPACT_ATOMS: atom_id res chain seq x y z
N MET A 1 32.35 26.05 7.37
CA MET A 1 31.32 25.32 6.57
C MET A 1 30.41 26.36 5.97
N ASP A 2 30.62 26.67 4.70
CA ASP A 2 29.79 27.63 3.98
C ASP A 2 28.34 27.15 3.98
N LYS A 3 27.44 28.04 4.37
CA LYS A 3 26.00 27.77 4.30
C LYS A 3 25.63 27.61 2.83
N ILE A 4 25.37 26.37 2.39
CA ILE A 4 24.78 26.12 1.08
C ILE A 4 23.48 26.94 1.03
N LYS A 5 23.48 27.99 0.21
CA LYS A 5 22.28 28.81 -0.01
C LYS A 5 21.27 27.93 -0.76
N ASN A 6 20.13 27.72 -0.14
CA ASN A 6 19.01 27.06 -0.78
C ASN A 6 18.40 28.02 -1.82
N ASN A 7 18.65 27.77 -3.09
CA ASN A 7 18.12 28.56 -4.22
C ASN A 7 17.05 27.78 -4.98
N TYR A 8 16.53 26.67 -4.42
CA TYR A 8 15.55 25.84 -5.08
C TYR A 8 14.12 26.23 -4.71
N GLU A 9 13.20 26.14 -5.68
CA GLU A 9 11.79 26.49 -5.50
C GLU A 9 10.88 25.28 -5.87
N VAL A 10 9.70 25.24 -5.26
CA VAL A 10 8.68 24.25 -5.61
C VAL A 10 8.23 24.46 -7.06
N GLY A 11 8.11 23.37 -7.84
CA GLY A 11 7.83 23.40 -9.28
C GLY A 11 9.07 23.48 -10.15
N GLN A 12 10.25 23.77 -9.60
CA GLN A 12 11.50 23.78 -10.34
C GLN A 12 11.87 22.37 -10.81
N LYS A 13 12.26 22.24 -12.08
CA LYS A 13 12.83 21.01 -12.64
C LYS A 13 14.34 21.05 -12.58
N LEU A 14 14.94 19.90 -12.26
CA LEU A 14 16.40 19.73 -12.25
C LEU A 14 16.79 18.32 -12.63
N GLU A 15 18.01 18.17 -13.13
CA GLU A 15 18.62 16.87 -13.38
C GLU A 15 19.43 16.45 -12.14
N ILE A 16 19.33 15.15 -11.77
CA ILE A 16 20.00 14.61 -10.60
C ILE A 16 20.43 13.16 -10.84
N GLU A 17 21.60 12.83 -10.35
CA GLU A 17 22.06 11.44 -10.25
C GLU A 17 21.80 10.92 -8.83
N ILE A 18 21.26 9.71 -8.72
CA ILE A 18 20.93 9.10 -7.43
C ILE A 18 22.16 8.33 -6.91
N GLU A 19 22.64 8.76 -5.75
CA GLU A 19 23.84 8.20 -5.10
C GLU A 19 23.52 6.95 -4.28
N LYS A 20 22.41 6.96 -3.55
CA LYS A 20 22.01 5.85 -2.65
C LYS A 20 20.52 5.86 -2.33
N ILE A 21 20.04 4.74 -1.78
CA ILE A 21 18.73 4.67 -1.11
C ILE A 21 18.94 4.86 0.39
N VAL A 22 18.07 5.66 1.02
CA VAL A 22 18.08 5.88 2.46
C VAL A 22 16.98 5.10 3.16
N PHE A 23 17.04 5.01 4.48
CA PHE A 23 15.98 4.40 5.29
C PHE A 23 14.62 5.02 4.94
N GLY A 24 13.64 4.16 4.65
CA GLY A 24 12.32 4.56 4.14
C GLY A 24 12.16 4.46 2.63
N GLY A 25 13.22 4.06 1.87
CA GLY A 25 13.13 3.71 0.45
C GLY A 25 13.23 4.88 -0.52
N GLU A 26 13.43 6.12 -0.05
CA GLU A 26 13.70 7.26 -0.93
C GLU A 26 15.15 7.20 -1.44
N GLY A 27 15.36 7.45 -2.74
CA GLY A 27 16.71 7.70 -3.24
C GLY A 27 17.20 9.08 -2.81
N LEU A 28 18.50 9.22 -2.67
CA LEU A 28 19.19 10.46 -2.34
C LEU A 28 20.21 10.77 -3.42
N GLY A 29 20.16 12.00 -3.93
CA GLY A 29 21.21 12.58 -4.75
C GLY A 29 21.53 14.00 -4.27
N ARG A 30 22.54 14.63 -4.90
CA ARG A 30 22.91 16.03 -4.61
C ARG A 30 23.05 16.83 -5.90
N VAL A 31 22.54 18.07 -5.80
CA VAL A 31 22.74 19.09 -6.84
C VAL A 31 23.43 20.27 -6.20
N ASP A 32 24.62 20.63 -6.68
CA ASP A 32 25.48 21.68 -6.08
C ASP A 32 25.69 21.50 -4.56
N GLY A 33 25.83 20.25 -4.12
CA GLY A 33 25.98 19.90 -2.71
C GLY A 33 24.68 19.90 -1.88
N PHE A 34 23.55 20.34 -2.44
CA PHE A 34 22.26 20.33 -1.77
C PHE A 34 21.54 18.98 -1.93
N THR A 35 21.06 18.43 -0.83
CA THR A 35 20.44 17.09 -0.80
C THR A 35 19.02 17.12 -1.34
N VAL A 36 18.71 16.21 -2.27
CA VAL A 36 17.35 16.00 -2.79
C VAL A 36 16.97 14.54 -2.59
N PHE A 37 15.82 14.31 -1.96
CA PHE A 37 15.21 12.99 -1.83
C PHE A 37 14.22 12.76 -2.97
N VAL A 38 14.31 11.62 -3.61
CA VAL A 38 13.48 11.26 -4.76
C VAL A 38 12.89 9.88 -4.53
N PRO A 39 11.58 9.76 -4.25
CA PRO A 39 10.90 8.48 -4.17
C PRO A 39 11.01 7.72 -5.49
N MET A 40 10.97 6.38 -5.42
CA MET A 40 10.95 5.49 -6.59
C MET A 40 12.21 5.55 -7.47
N SER A 41 13.28 6.15 -6.99
CA SER A 41 14.56 6.22 -7.69
C SER A 41 15.53 5.12 -7.21
N VAL A 42 16.47 4.78 -8.07
CA VAL A 42 17.46 3.71 -7.88
C VAL A 42 18.85 4.31 -7.94
N PRO A 43 19.82 3.90 -7.08
CA PRO A 43 21.20 4.36 -7.18
C PRO A 43 21.77 4.13 -8.57
N GLY A 44 22.37 5.18 -9.15
CA GLY A 44 22.87 5.19 -10.53
C GLY A 44 21.83 5.62 -11.58
N ASP A 45 20.58 5.94 -11.19
CA ASP A 45 19.67 6.61 -12.10
C ASP A 45 20.13 8.06 -12.34
N LYS A 46 20.04 8.52 -13.60
CA LYS A 46 20.01 9.95 -13.93
C LYS A 46 18.59 10.35 -14.27
N LEU A 47 18.06 11.31 -13.55
CA LEU A 47 16.63 11.66 -13.54
C LEU A 47 16.42 13.15 -13.79
N GLU A 48 15.34 13.49 -14.48
CA GLU A 48 14.72 14.80 -14.36
C GLU A 48 13.67 14.71 -13.25
N VAL A 49 13.72 15.63 -12.29
CA VAL A 49 12.79 15.66 -11.16
C VAL A 49 12.19 17.05 -11.03
N GLU A 50 10.93 17.12 -10.59
CA GLU A 50 10.26 18.34 -10.20
C GLU A 50 10.23 18.47 -8.69
N ILE A 51 10.70 19.58 -8.14
CA ILE A 51 10.73 19.84 -6.71
C ILE A 51 9.31 20.05 -6.18
N ILE A 52 8.91 19.24 -5.20
CA ILE A 52 7.58 19.31 -4.56
C ILE A 52 7.63 19.88 -3.14
N SER A 53 8.80 19.92 -2.52
CA SER A 53 8.98 20.47 -1.18
C SER A 53 10.41 20.86 -0.96
N VAL A 54 10.61 22.04 -0.34
CA VAL A 54 11.92 22.57 0.00
C VAL A 54 12.00 22.83 1.50
N LYS A 55 13.09 22.38 2.14
CA LYS A 55 13.43 22.63 3.54
C LYS A 55 14.81 23.31 3.61
N LYS A 56 15.20 23.73 4.81
CA LYS A 56 16.48 24.43 5.01
C LYS A 56 17.71 23.65 4.55
N SER A 57 17.71 22.32 4.68
CA SER A 57 18.87 21.44 4.42
C SER A 57 18.62 20.38 3.33
N TYR A 58 17.41 20.27 2.80
CA TYR A 58 17.08 19.31 1.75
C TYR A 58 15.81 19.71 0.98
N ALA A 59 15.64 19.11 -0.19
CA ALA A 59 14.37 19.13 -0.94
C ALA A 59 13.84 17.71 -1.18
N ARG A 60 12.59 17.61 -1.63
CA ARG A 60 12.01 16.41 -2.22
C ARG A 60 11.55 16.71 -3.62
N GLY A 61 11.84 15.80 -4.54
CA GLY A 61 11.41 15.86 -5.92
C GLY A 61 10.64 14.61 -6.34
N LEU A 62 9.79 14.73 -7.35
CA LEU A 62 9.17 13.60 -8.03
C LEU A 62 9.81 13.43 -9.40
N ILE A 63 9.94 12.18 -9.83
CA ILE A 63 10.49 11.84 -11.14
C ILE A 63 9.53 12.30 -12.22
N THR A 64 9.98 13.16 -13.12
CA THR A 64 9.24 13.54 -14.34
C THR A 64 9.71 12.75 -15.56
N ARG A 65 11.01 12.37 -15.57
CA ARG A 65 11.60 11.56 -16.64
C ARG A 65 12.84 10.81 -16.14
N ILE A 66 13.01 9.58 -16.59
CA ILE A 66 14.26 8.85 -16.46
C ILE A 66 15.13 9.17 -17.66
N ILE A 67 16.28 9.79 -17.44
CA ILE A 67 17.25 10.13 -18.50
C ILE A 67 18.09 8.91 -18.84
N GLU A 68 18.73 8.33 -17.81
CA GLU A 68 19.47 7.08 -17.89
C GLU A 68 19.07 6.16 -16.73
N PRO A 69 18.48 4.98 -17.00
CA PRO A 69 18.08 4.07 -15.94
C PRO A 69 19.31 3.35 -15.34
N SER A 70 19.29 3.17 -14.03
CA SER A 70 20.27 2.30 -13.34
C SER A 70 20.15 0.85 -13.82
N LYS A 71 21.28 0.15 -13.89
CA LYS A 71 21.33 -1.30 -14.18
C LYS A 71 20.61 -2.17 -13.13
N ASP A 72 20.42 -1.64 -11.94
CA ASP A 72 19.75 -2.32 -10.82
C ASP A 72 18.22 -2.18 -10.87
N ARG A 73 17.71 -1.31 -11.76
CA ARG A 73 16.30 -1.13 -12.02
C ARG A 73 15.70 -2.34 -12.75
N ILE A 74 14.43 -2.64 -12.52
CA ILE A 74 13.71 -3.64 -13.32
C ILE A 74 13.58 -3.15 -14.76
N GLU A 75 13.57 -4.08 -15.72
CA GLU A 75 13.58 -3.75 -17.16
C GLU A 75 12.22 -3.23 -17.64
N ASP A 76 11.13 -3.85 -17.18
CA ASP A 76 9.78 -3.45 -17.55
C ASP A 76 9.25 -2.36 -16.62
N LEU A 77 9.41 -1.11 -17.05
CA LEU A 77 8.92 0.08 -16.35
C LEU A 77 7.45 0.40 -16.65
N SER A 78 6.83 -0.27 -17.62
CA SER A 78 5.45 0.02 -18.05
C SER A 78 4.40 -0.22 -16.95
N LYS A 79 4.74 -1.05 -15.98
CA LYS A 79 3.89 -1.39 -14.82
C LYS A 79 4.10 -0.48 -13.61
N ILE A 80 5.00 0.50 -13.72
CA ILE A 80 5.35 1.39 -12.62
C ILE A 80 4.77 2.78 -12.90
N SER A 81 3.74 3.15 -12.17
CA SER A 81 3.37 4.55 -12.02
C SER A 81 4.22 5.19 -10.92
N PHE A 82 4.96 6.24 -11.23
CA PHE A 82 5.75 6.98 -10.23
C PHE A 82 4.86 7.74 -9.22
N GLU A 83 3.62 8.03 -9.61
CA GLU A 83 2.66 8.75 -8.77
C GLU A 83 1.91 7.80 -7.83
N ASP A 84 1.66 6.57 -8.26
CA ASP A 84 0.68 5.65 -7.68
C ASP A 84 1.28 4.28 -7.36
N PHE A 85 2.48 4.24 -6.79
CA PHE A 85 3.11 2.97 -6.47
C PHE A 85 2.55 2.38 -5.17
N ASP A 86 1.92 1.26 -5.28
CA ASP A 86 1.18 0.37 -4.37
C ASP A 86 1.84 0.09 -2.99
N GLY A 87 2.49 1.11 -2.39
CA GLY A 87 3.23 0.93 -1.14
C GLY A 87 4.48 0.04 -1.27
N CYS A 88 4.99 -0.15 -2.49
CA CYS A 88 6.19 -0.92 -2.78
C CYS A 88 7.40 0.00 -2.96
N ASP A 89 7.91 0.60 -1.90
CA ASP A 89 9.02 1.57 -1.95
C ASP A 89 10.28 1.07 -2.65
N PHE A 90 10.40 -0.22 -2.86
CA PHE A 90 11.52 -0.89 -3.55
C PHE A 90 11.10 -1.61 -4.83
N GLY A 91 9.86 -1.47 -5.27
CA GLY A 91 9.32 -2.23 -6.40
C GLY A 91 10.02 -1.99 -7.73
N MET A 92 10.70 -0.84 -7.89
CA MET A 92 11.49 -0.49 -9.06
C MET A 92 12.86 -1.21 -9.13
N LEU A 93 13.25 -1.93 -8.07
CA LEU A 93 14.52 -2.66 -8.00
C LEU A 93 14.33 -4.13 -8.33
N LYS A 94 15.32 -4.74 -8.99
CA LYS A 94 15.48 -6.19 -9.04
C LYS A 94 15.50 -6.74 -7.61
N TYR A 95 14.84 -7.86 -7.34
CA TYR A 95 14.61 -8.32 -5.96
C TYR A 95 15.92 -8.56 -5.19
N GLU A 96 16.94 -9.12 -5.84
CA GLU A 96 18.25 -9.34 -5.26
C GLU A 96 18.90 -8.02 -4.82
N LYS A 97 18.63 -6.95 -5.58
CA LYS A 97 19.09 -5.60 -5.25
C LYS A 97 18.30 -4.97 -4.10
N GLN A 98 17.00 -5.31 -3.98
CA GLN A 98 16.23 -4.90 -2.79
C GLN A 98 16.88 -5.44 -1.50
N LEU A 99 17.30 -6.70 -1.49
CA LEU A 99 17.98 -7.32 -0.35
C LEU A 99 19.33 -6.65 -0.07
N GLU A 100 20.15 -6.47 -1.11
CA GLU A 100 21.46 -5.82 -1.00
C GLU A 100 21.36 -4.40 -0.41
N TYR A 101 20.42 -3.59 -0.92
CA TYR A 101 20.24 -2.22 -0.40
C TYR A 101 19.66 -2.19 1.01
N LYS A 102 18.82 -3.14 1.39
CA LYS A 102 18.31 -3.26 2.77
C LYS A 102 19.43 -3.63 3.75
N ASP A 103 20.33 -4.53 3.38
CA ASP A 103 21.52 -4.84 4.19
C ASP A 103 22.40 -3.60 4.38
N LYS A 104 22.72 -2.87 3.29
CA LYS A 104 23.49 -1.61 3.35
C LYS A 104 22.84 -0.55 4.23
N MET A 105 21.51 -0.40 4.16
CA MET A 105 20.78 0.53 5.03
C MET A 105 20.86 0.13 6.50
N LEU A 106 20.74 -1.17 6.81
CA LEU A 106 20.90 -1.65 8.18
C LEU A 106 22.30 -1.33 8.71
N GLU A 107 23.35 -1.66 7.94
CA GLU A 107 24.73 -1.34 8.30
C GLU A 107 24.93 0.17 8.52
N GLU A 108 24.39 1.01 7.67
CA GLU A 108 24.50 2.47 7.81
C GLU A 108 23.80 2.97 9.07
N VAL A 109 22.61 2.47 9.39
CA VAL A 109 21.89 2.83 10.63
C VAL A 109 22.66 2.37 11.85
N LEU A 110 23.16 1.16 11.87
CA LEU A 110 23.93 0.63 13.00
C LEU A 110 25.22 1.41 13.22
N THR A 111 25.94 1.75 12.16
CA THR A 111 27.23 2.45 12.28
C THR A 111 27.10 3.94 12.53
N LYS A 112 26.24 4.64 11.78
CA LYS A 112 26.17 6.12 11.82
C LYS A 112 25.18 6.68 12.83
N ILE A 113 24.12 5.93 13.17
CA ILE A 113 23.07 6.39 14.07
C ILE A 113 23.21 5.74 15.44
N ALA A 114 23.36 4.41 15.46
CA ALA A 114 23.53 3.68 16.71
C ALA A 114 24.99 3.61 17.20
N GLU A 115 25.95 4.09 16.40
CA GLU A 115 27.38 4.12 16.70
C GLU A 115 27.96 2.75 17.10
N ILE A 116 27.40 1.68 16.52
CA ILE A 116 27.83 0.30 16.77
C ILE A 116 29.08 -0.01 15.96
N ASP A 117 30.11 -0.51 16.63
CA ASP A 117 31.31 -1.06 15.97
C ASP A 117 31.01 -2.45 15.39
N LEU A 118 30.82 -2.53 14.07
CA LEU A 118 30.49 -3.77 13.37
C LEU A 118 31.62 -4.82 13.44
N LYS A 119 32.81 -4.47 13.90
CA LYS A 119 33.85 -5.48 14.18
C LYS A 119 33.53 -6.32 15.43
N LYS A 120 32.66 -5.81 16.30
CA LYS A 120 32.25 -6.47 17.55
C LYS A 120 30.92 -7.20 17.45
N VAL A 121 30.17 -6.98 16.37
CA VAL A 121 28.82 -7.53 16.18
C VAL A 121 28.74 -8.24 14.84
N LYS A 122 28.30 -9.50 14.86
CA LYS A 122 28.04 -10.26 13.64
C LYS A 122 26.65 -9.91 13.11
N ILE A 123 26.59 -9.37 11.90
CA ILE A 123 25.34 -9.16 11.16
C ILE A 123 25.18 -10.35 10.21
N SER A 124 24.06 -11.04 10.30
CA SER A 124 23.67 -12.06 9.32
C SER A 124 23.09 -11.42 8.08
N LYS A 125 23.26 -12.05 6.93
CA LYS A 125 22.61 -11.59 5.69
C LYS A 125 21.08 -11.60 5.86
N ILE A 126 20.42 -10.67 5.20
CA ILE A 126 18.96 -10.62 5.13
C ILE A 126 18.40 -11.91 4.52
N ILE A 127 17.35 -12.44 5.12
CA ILE A 127 16.63 -13.60 4.61
C ILE A 127 15.60 -13.10 3.60
N GLY A 128 15.76 -13.49 2.33
CA GLY A 128 14.84 -13.15 1.26
C GLY A 128 13.53 -13.94 1.36
N SER A 129 12.45 -13.35 0.81
CA SER A 129 11.15 -14.03 0.71
C SER A 129 11.10 -14.87 -0.56
N ASP A 130 10.65 -16.12 -0.45
CA ASP A 130 10.40 -16.99 -1.61
C ASP A 130 9.26 -16.42 -2.48
N LYS A 131 8.21 -15.91 -1.83
CA LYS A 131 7.08 -15.26 -2.50
C LYS A 131 7.30 -13.75 -2.54
N LYS A 132 7.73 -13.24 -3.69
CA LYS A 132 8.12 -11.83 -3.89
C LYS A 132 6.92 -10.90 -4.11
N ILE A 133 5.83 -11.43 -4.69
CA ILE A 133 4.57 -10.73 -5.00
C ILE A 133 3.38 -11.52 -4.49
N ASN A 134 2.19 -10.88 -4.42
CA ASN A 134 0.92 -11.49 -4.01
C ASN A 134 0.96 -12.21 -2.63
N TYR A 135 1.84 -11.75 -1.74
CA TYR A 135 2.07 -12.38 -0.44
C TYR A 135 1.22 -11.81 0.70
N ARG A 136 0.61 -10.65 0.51
CA ARG A 136 -0.21 -10.03 1.56
C ARG A 136 -1.50 -10.83 1.77
N ASN A 137 -1.66 -11.33 2.99
CA ASN A 137 -2.87 -12.01 3.43
C ASN A 137 -3.96 -11.05 3.93
N LYS A 138 -3.73 -9.74 3.84
CA LYS A 138 -4.71 -8.70 4.17
C LYS A 138 -4.52 -7.49 3.28
N THR A 139 -5.63 -6.97 2.74
CA THR A 139 -5.71 -5.65 2.12
C THR A 139 -6.86 -4.86 2.71
N ALA A 140 -6.75 -3.53 2.73
CA ALA A 140 -7.82 -2.61 3.10
C ALA A 140 -7.80 -1.44 2.12
N GLU A 141 -8.85 -1.29 1.36
CA GLU A 141 -8.91 -0.42 0.19
C GLU A 141 -10.10 0.54 0.31
N PRO A 142 -9.88 1.87 0.34
CA PRO A 142 -10.96 2.85 0.25
C PRO A 142 -11.70 2.71 -1.08
N PHE A 143 -13.01 2.94 -1.03
CA PHE A 143 -13.82 3.10 -2.23
C PHE A 143 -13.66 4.50 -2.79
N PHE A 144 -13.63 4.61 -4.11
CA PHE A 144 -13.74 5.88 -4.83
C PHE A 144 -14.58 5.70 -6.09
N LYS A 145 -15.03 6.80 -6.68
CA LYS A 145 -15.83 6.78 -7.91
C LYS A 145 -15.07 7.47 -9.03
N LYS A 146 -14.88 6.78 -10.16
CA LYS A 146 -14.25 7.32 -11.35
C LYS A 146 -15.12 7.00 -12.56
N ASN A 147 -15.47 8.01 -13.36
CA ASN A 147 -16.34 7.88 -14.56
C ASN A 147 -17.67 7.16 -14.25
N GLY A 148 -18.29 7.44 -13.10
CA GLY A 148 -19.55 6.81 -12.71
C GLY A 148 -19.42 5.43 -12.08
N ILE A 149 -18.24 4.80 -12.06
CA ILE A 149 -18.00 3.43 -11.60
C ILE A 149 -17.31 3.47 -10.24
N ILE A 150 -17.78 2.66 -9.29
CA ILE A 150 -17.15 2.46 -7.98
C ILE A 150 -15.94 1.54 -8.18
N GLN A 151 -14.82 1.95 -7.63
CA GLN A 151 -13.55 1.24 -7.62
C GLN A 151 -12.97 1.21 -6.21
N THR A 152 -11.94 0.41 -5.99
CA THR A 152 -11.12 0.43 -4.79
C THR A 152 -9.69 0.82 -5.12
N GLY A 153 -8.99 1.39 -4.14
CA GLY A 153 -7.65 1.89 -4.37
C GLY A 153 -6.82 2.06 -3.12
N PHE A 154 -5.72 2.79 -3.28
CA PHE A 154 -4.86 3.23 -2.18
C PHE A 154 -4.74 4.74 -2.21
N TYR A 155 -4.47 5.33 -1.06
CA TYR A 155 -4.18 6.76 -0.99
C TYR A 155 -2.80 7.05 -1.57
N SER A 156 -2.73 8.04 -2.46
CA SER A 156 -1.45 8.58 -2.91
C SER A 156 -0.69 9.17 -1.71
N ARG A 157 0.63 9.09 -1.74
CA ARG A 157 1.48 9.54 -0.63
C ARG A 157 1.17 10.98 -0.22
N LYS A 158 0.94 11.19 1.08
CA LYS A 158 0.65 12.50 1.69
C LYS A 158 -0.53 13.23 1.07
N SER A 159 -1.48 12.51 0.50
CA SER A 159 -2.69 13.05 -0.10
C SER A 159 -3.92 12.21 0.28
N HIS A 160 -5.12 12.76 0.05
CA HIS A 160 -6.39 12.03 0.13
C HIS A 160 -6.87 11.54 -1.23
N ASN A 161 -6.06 11.70 -2.28
CA ASN A 161 -6.38 11.17 -3.60
C ASN A 161 -6.22 9.64 -3.61
N VAL A 162 -7.18 8.94 -4.17
CA VAL A 162 -7.18 7.48 -4.27
C VAL A 162 -6.89 7.09 -5.71
N PHE A 163 -5.90 6.22 -5.91
CA PHE A 163 -5.62 5.57 -7.18
C PHE A 163 -6.04 4.11 -7.15
N SER A 164 -6.27 3.50 -8.32
CA SER A 164 -6.78 2.14 -8.43
C SER A 164 -5.78 1.10 -7.89
N ALA A 165 -6.26 0.20 -7.03
CA ALA A 165 -5.48 -0.95 -6.52
C ALA A 165 -5.64 -2.20 -7.38
N LYS A 166 -6.24 -2.11 -8.57
CA LYS A 166 -6.55 -3.28 -9.40
C LYS A 166 -5.31 -4.11 -9.72
N GLU A 167 -4.24 -3.45 -10.12
CA GLU A 167 -2.97 -4.07 -10.53
C GLU A 167 -1.96 -4.21 -9.38
N SER A 168 -2.43 -4.20 -8.11
CA SER A 168 -1.56 -4.34 -6.95
C SER A 168 -0.68 -5.59 -7.03
N LEU A 169 0.64 -5.40 -6.94
CA LEU A 169 1.60 -6.50 -6.95
C LEU A 169 1.65 -7.26 -5.61
N LEU A 170 1.19 -6.68 -4.53
CA LEU A 170 1.32 -7.25 -3.19
C LEU A 170 0.08 -7.99 -2.71
N LYS A 171 -1.09 -7.58 -3.17
CA LYS A 171 -2.38 -8.17 -2.83
C LYS A 171 -2.47 -9.62 -3.32
N SER A 172 -2.96 -10.55 -2.48
CA SER A 172 -3.16 -11.95 -2.88
C SER A 172 -4.14 -12.06 -4.06
N GLU A 173 -3.96 -13.09 -4.89
CA GLU A 173 -4.83 -13.30 -6.05
C GLU A 173 -6.29 -13.54 -5.63
N ILE A 174 -6.52 -14.29 -4.54
CA ILE A 174 -7.88 -14.50 -4.05
C ILE A 174 -8.53 -13.19 -3.60
N ALA A 175 -7.78 -12.28 -2.96
CA ALA A 175 -8.32 -10.99 -2.57
C ALA A 175 -8.68 -10.11 -3.79
N LYS A 176 -7.90 -10.16 -4.89
CA LYS A 176 -8.23 -9.49 -6.15
C LYS A 176 -9.56 -10.00 -6.69
N ILE A 177 -9.70 -11.32 -6.81
CA ILE A 177 -10.91 -11.97 -7.32
C ILE A 177 -12.14 -11.58 -6.50
N ILE A 178 -12.05 -11.63 -5.18
CA ILE A 178 -13.18 -11.32 -4.29
C ILE A 178 -13.56 -9.84 -4.34
N ILE A 179 -12.59 -8.94 -4.38
CA ILE A 179 -12.85 -7.51 -4.52
C ILE A 179 -13.50 -7.20 -5.87
N ASP A 180 -13.02 -7.79 -6.96
CA ASP A 180 -13.61 -7.60 -8.29
C ASP A 180 -15.06 -8.10 -8.35
N LYS A 181 -15.37 -9.27 -7.77
CA LYS A 181 -16.76 -9.77 -7.66
C LYS A 181 -17.64 -8.82 -6.85
N PHE A 182 -17.14 -8.31 -5.71
CA PHE A 182 -17.86 -7.31 -4.91
C PHE A 182 -18.14 -6.05 -5.73
N LEU A 183 -17.13 -5.52 -6.42
CA LEU A 183 -17.27 -4.33 -7.26
C LEU A 183 -18.27 -4.54 -8.41
N GLN A 184 -18.28 -5.72 -9.05
CA GLN A 184 -19.28 -6.06 -10.07
C GLN A 184 -20.70 -5.98 -9.50
N LYS A 185 -20.96 -6.59 -8.33
CA LYS A 185 -22.26 -6.57 -7.68
C LYS A 185 -22.70 -5.16 -7.28
N VAL A 186 -21.85 -4.36 -6.64
CA VAL A 186 -22.22 -2.98 -6.25
C VAL A 186 -22.43 -2.05 -7.45
N ASN A 187 -21.66 -2.24 -8.52
CA ASN A 187 -21.80 -1.46 -9.75
C ASN A 187 -23.00 -1.87 -10.62
N SER A 188 -23.60 -3.05 -10.41
CA SER A 188 -24.84 -3.42 -11.08
C SER A 188 -26.01 -2.49 -10.75
N PHE A 189 -25.90 -1.73 -9.66
CA PHE A 189 -26.89 -0.73 -9.25
C PHE A 189 -26.60 0.68 -9.79
N ALA A 190 -25.52 0.88 -10.53
CA ALA A 190 -25.12 2.19 -11.06
C ALA A 190 -26.24 2.81 -11.92
N GLY A 191 -26.48 4.11 -11.76
CA GLY A 191 -27.55 4.85 -12.46
C GLY A 191 -28.97 4.55 -11.99
N THR A 192 -29.16 3.70 -11.00
CA THR A 192 -30.48 3.40 -10.43
C THR A 192 -30.73 4.17 -9.11
N LYS A 193 -31.99 4.19 -8.63
CA LYS A 193 -32.32 4.74 -7.31
C LYS A 193 -31.66 3.97 -6.15
N LYS A 194 -31.14 2.77 -6.43
CA LYS A 194 -30.46 1.89 -5.46
C LYS A 194 -28.94 1.97 -5.57
N GLU A 195 -28.40 2.90 -6.34
CA GLU A 195 -26.96 3.08 -6.50
C GLU A 195 -26.28 3.33 -5.15
N PHE A 196 -25.20 2.57 -4.88
CA PHE A 196 -24.40 2.78 -3.68
C PHE A 196 -23.63 4.10 -3.73
N LYS A 197 -23.65 4.82 -2.61
CA LYS A 197 -22.92 6.08 -2.49
C LYS A 197 -21.56 5.84 -1.83
N VAL A 198 -20.51 6.23 -2.52
CA VAL A 198 -19.17 6.25 -1.94
C VAL A 198 -19.07 7.36 -0.91
N PHE A 199 -18.38 7.09 0.20
CA PHE A 199 -18.17 8.07 1.25
C PHE A 199 -17.22 9.18 0.79
N ASN A 200 -17.57 10.41 1.09
CA ASN A 200 -16.75 11.59 0.86
C ASN A 200 -16.29 12.13 2.22
N GLU A 201 -14.99 12.13 2.46
CA GLU A 201 -14.37 12.55 3.72
C GLU A 201 -14.54 14.07 3.97
N VAL A 202 -14.54 14.89 2.92
CA VAL A 202 -14.60 16.36 3.04
C VAL A 202 -15.92 16.81 3.63
N ASN A 203 -17.04 16.27 3.14
CA ASN A 203 -18.37 16.65 3.57
C ASN A 203 -19.05 15.63 4.50
N ASN A 204 -18.33 14.55 4.87
CA ASN A 204 -18.79 13.47 5.74
C ASN A 204 -20.12 12.83 5.28
N THR A 205 -20.30 12.66 3.97
CA THR A 205 -21.50 12.09 3.35
C THR A 205 -21.18 10.83 2.55
N GLY A 206 -22.21 10.03 2.29
CA GLY A 206 -22.07 8.76 1.57
C GLY A 206 -22.06 7.57 2.52
N PHE A 207 -21.83 6.37 1.97
CA PHE A 207 -22.05 5.11 2.67
C PHE A 207 -20.81 4.22 2.65
N LEU A 208 -20.33 3.77 1.47
CA LEU A 208 -19.19 2.87 1.34
C LEU A 208 -17.88 3.60 1.62
N LYS A 209 -17.14 3.18 2.65
CA LYS A 209 -15.84 3.75 3.03
C LYS A 209 -14.68 2.91 2.49
N GLN A 210 -14.60 1.67 2.92
CA GLN A 210 -13.50 0.77 2.59
C GLN A 210 -13.97 -0.68 2.53
N ILE A 211 -13.24 -1.52 1.81
CA ILE A 211 -13.33 -2.96 1.92
C ILE A 211 -12.02 -3.51 2.49
N MET A 212 -12.10 -4.37 3.48
CA MET A 212 -10.99 -5.15 3.97
C MET A 212 -11.21 -6.61 3.63
N VAL A 213 -10.23 -7.23 3.00
CA VAL A 213 -10.21 -8.66 2.71
C VAL A 213 -9.02 -9.28 3.41
N ARG A 214 -9.26 -10.37 4.13
CA ARG A 214 -8.22 -11.24 4.68
C ARG A 214 -8.36 -12.63 4.07
N ASN A 215 -7.24 -13.31 3.85
CA ASN A 215 -7.24 -14.71 3.49
C ASN A 215 -6.19 -15.49 4.30
N ASN A 216 -6.44 -16.78 4.49
CA ASN A 216 -5.47 -17.74 5.06
C ASN A 216 -4.73 -18.49 3.94
N GLU A 217 -3.86 -19.43 4.30
CA GLU A 217 -3.11 -20.26 3.33
C GLU A 217 -3.97 -21.21 2.50
N LYS A 218 -5.20 -21.48 2.95
CA LYS A 218 -6.18 -22.29 2.20
C LYS A 218 -7.04 -21.47 1.26
N ASP A 219 -6.70 -20.18 1.06
CA ASP A 219 -7.50 -19.20 0.34
C ASP A 219 -8.93 -19.02 0.87
N GLU A 220 -9.16 -19.38 2.14
CA GLU A 220 -10.39 -19.01 2.83
C GLU A 220 -10.39 -17.53 3.16
N VAL A 221 -11.52 -16.87 2.96
CA VAL A 221 -11.60 -15.41 2.95
C VAL A 221 -12.54 -14.88 4.04
N MET A 222 -12.10 -13.80 4.70
CA MET A 222 -12.94 -12.90 5.49
C MET A 222 -13.10 -11.57 4.76
N ILE A 223 -14.34 -11.10 4.61
CA ILE A 223 -14.69 -9.80 4.07
C ILE A 223 -15.20 -8.91 5.18
N VAL A 224 -14.70 -7.68 5.25
CA VAL A 224 -15.25 -6.62 6.12
C VAL A 224 -15.50 -5.39 5.27
N VAL A 225 -16.77 -5.02 5.07
CA VAL A 225 -17.13 -3.79 4.39
C VAL A 225 -17.34 -2.68 5.42
N VAL A 226 -16.52 -1.64 5.34
CA VAL A 226 -16.60 -0.47 6.24
C VAL A 226 -17.56 0.54 5.64
N VAL A 227 -18.53 0.96 6.46
CA VAL A 227 -19.57 1.91 6.06
C VAL A 227 -19.69 3.07 7.04
N ASN A 228 -20.21 4.20 6.58
CA ASN A 228 -20.39 5.39 7.44
C ASN A 228 -21.66 5.29 8.31
N LYS A 229 -22.82 5.17 7.68
CA LYS A 229 -24.16 5.16 8.33
C LYS A 229 -25.00 4.03 7.77
N ASN A 230 -26.12 3.76 8.41
CA ASN A 230 -26.99 2.62 8.08
C ASN A 230 -27.90 2.84 6.85
N SER A 231 -27.74 3.89 6.04
CA SER A 231 -28.69 4.27 4.98
C SER A 231 -28.89 3.22 3.89
N GLN A 232 -27.86 2.40 3.58
CA GLN A 232 -27.94 1.34 2.57
C GLN A 232 -27.55 -0.04 3.15
N TYR A 233 -27.68 -0.20 4.46
CA TYR A 233 -27.25 -1.40 5.18
C TYR A 233 -27.94 -2.68 4.66
N ASN A 234 -29.29 -2.66 4.59
CA ASN A 234 -30.07 -3.84 4.16
C ASN A 234 -29.77 -4.22 2.70
N GLN A 235 -29.51 -3.24 1.85
CA GLN A 235 -29.13 -3.50 0.46
C GLN A 235 -27.73 -4.13 0.40
N LEU A 236 -26.78 -3.62 1.17
CA LEU A 236 -25.41 -4.18 1.24
C LEU A 236 -25.44 -5.59 1.83
N SER A 237 -26.25 -5.85 2.86
CA SER A 237 -26.39 -7.20 3.44
C SER A 237 -26.84 -8.22 2.41
N LYS A 238 -27.77 -7.89 1.52
CA LYS A 238 -28.21 -8.78 0.44
C LYS A 238 -27.09 -9.06 -0.57
N VAL A 239 -26.34 -8.03 -0.96
CA VAL A 239 -25.17 -8.22 -1.84
C VAL A 239 -24.14 -9.16 -1.19
N LEU A 240 -23.91 -9.01 0.11
CA LEU A 240 -22.95 -9.82 0.84
C LEU A 240 -23.46 -11.26 1.08
N GLU A 241 -24.77 -11.46 1.25
CA GLU A 241 -25.43 -12.76 1.31
C GLU A 241 -25.23 -13.52 0.00
N GLU A 242 -25.55 -12.89 -1.14
CA GLU A 242 -25.31 -13.48 -2.47
C GLU A 242 -23.82 -13.82 -2.68
N MET A 243 -22.89 -12.95 -2.24
CA MET A 243 -21.46 -13.28 -2.34
C MET A 243 -21.07 -14.48 -1.48
N TYR A 244 -21.65 -14.61 -0.30
CA TYR A 244 -21.41 -15.75 0.59
C TYR A 244 -21.89 -17.06 -0.04
N ASP A 245 -23.12 -17.06 -0.59
CA ASP A 245 -23.76 -18.23 -1.20
C ASP A 245 -23.06 -18.67 -2.50
N GLU A 246 -22.54 -17.71 -3.28
CA GLU A 246 -21.89 -17.99 -4.58
C GLU A 246 -20.40 -18.35 -4.47
N ASN A 247 -19.78 -18.24 -3.29
CA ASN A 247 -18.33 -18.38 -3.16
C ASN A 247 -17.94 -19.17 -1.90
N ASP A 248 -17.71 -20.46 -2.04
CA ASP A 248 -17.33 -21.38 -0.95
C ASP A 248 -16.06 -20.97 -0.20
N CYS A 249 -15.17 -20.20 -0.82
CA CYS A 249 -13.98 -19.69 -0.16
C CYS A 249 -14.26 -18.59 0.86
N ILE A 250 -15.43 -17.94 0.80
CA ILE A 250 -15.80 -16.91 1.78
C ILE A 250 -16.30 -17.60 3.05
N LYS A 251 -15.52 -17.49 4.12
CA LYS A 251 -15.82 -18.14 5.41
C LYS A 251 -16.36 -17.18 6.47
N SER A 252 -16.21 -15.88 6.25
CA SER A 252 -16.59 -14.86 7.24
C SER A 252 -16.95 -13.54 6.58
N ILE A 253 -18.08 -12.97 6.94
CA ILE A 253 -18.52 -11.65 6.46
C ILE A 253 -18.94 -10.75 7.60
N TYR A 254 -18.45 -9.51 7.56
CA TYR A 254 -18.77 -8.44 8.48
C TYR A 254 -19.15 -7.15 7.75
N ILE A 255 -20.01 -6.36 8.39
CA ILE A 255 -20.11 -4.93 8.14
C ILE A 255 -19.52 -4.20 9.34
N SER A 256 -18.63 -3.25 9.10
CA SER A 256 -18.03 -2.38 10.12
C SER A 256 -18.60 -0.98 9.99
N VAL A 257 -19.42 -0.56 10.97
CA VAL A 257 -20.00 0.79 10.98
C VAL A 257 -19.03 1.75 11.65
N LYS A 258 -18.48 2.68 10.88
CA LYS A 258 -17.50 3.67 11.33
C LYS A 258 -17.96 5.08 11.03
N THR A 259 -18.34 5.79 12.07
CA THR A 259 -18.81 7.18 12.02
C THR A 259 -17.72 8.17 12.47
N GLU A 260 -16.75 7.72 13.24
CA GLU A 260 -15.66 8.56 13.75
C GLU A 260 -14.67 8.94 12.64
N GLN A 261 -14.15 10.15 12.73
CA GLN A 261 -13.09 10.68 11.86
C GLN A 261 -11.72 10.50 12.54
N ASN A 262 -11.16 9.30 12.45
CA ASN A 262 -9.82 8.99 12.93
C ASN A 262 -9.17 7.95 12.01
N ASN A 263 -7.86 7.71 12.18
CA ASN A 263 -7.07 6.81 11.31
C ASN A 263 -7.33 5.31 11.54
N VAL A 264 -8.22 4.95 12.48
CA VAL A 264 -8.58 3.53 12.69
C VAL A 264 -9.49 3.10 11.55
N ILE A 265 -9.17 1.99 10.88
CA ILE A 265 -9.91 1.50 9.71
C ILE A 265 -11.30 1.01 10.10
N LEU A 266 -11.41 0.18 11.13
CA LEU A 266 -12.65 -0.48 11.54
C LEU A 266 -13.36 0.30 12.64
N GLY A 267 -14.71 0.32 12.57
CA GLY A 267 -15.58 0.81 13.61
C GLY A 267 -16.24 -0.35 14.39
N LYS A 268 -17.54 -0.24 14.65
CA LYS A 268 -18.33 -1.31 15.28
C LYS A 268 -18.58 -2.42 14.27
N ASN A 269 -18.00 -3.58 14.48
CA ASN A 269 -18.16 -4.74 13.62
C ASN A 269 -19.47 -5.48 13.94
N VAL A 270 -20.24 -5.78 12.90
CA VAL A 270 -21.43 -6.62 12.94
C VAL A 270 -21.16 -7.84 12.07
N HIS A 271 -21.15 -9.01 12.68
CA HIS A 271 -21.03 -10.28 11.98
C HIS A 271 -22.33 -10.59 11.23
N LEU A 272 -22.23 -10.99 9.96
CA LEU A 272 -23.39 -11.32 9.13
C LEU A 272 -23.46 -12.81 8.81
N PHE A 273 -22.41 -13.38 8.23
CA PHE A 273 -22.44 -14.74 7.69
C PHE A 273 -21.15 -15.51 8.02
N GLY A 274 -21.29 -16.80 8.13
CA GLY A 274 -20.19 -17.76 8.29
C GLY A 274 -19.57 -17.79 9.69
N SER A 275 -18.29 -18.04 9.78
CA SER A 275 -17.53 -18.04 11.02
C SER A 275 -17.21 -16.63 11.50
N GLN A 276 -17.13 -16.42 12.82
CA GLN A 276 -16.69 -15.15 13.39
C GLN A 276 -15.18 -14.87 13.21
N TYR A 277 -14.41 -15.84 12.75
CA TYR A 277 -12.95 -15.73 12.56
C TYR A 277 -12.51 -16.56 11.36
N LEU A 278 -11.33 -16.24 10.84
CA LEU A 278 -10.57 -17.16 10.02
C LEU A 278 -9.65 -17.99 10.92
N GLU A 279 -9.53 -19.28 10.61
CA GLU A 279 -8.52 -20.13 11.23
C GLU A 279 -7.25 -20.11 10.38
N GLU A 280 -6.12 -19.86 11.00
CA GLU A 280 -4.80 -19.93 10.38
C GLU A 280 -3.92 -20.88 11.21
N GLU A 281 -3.11 -21.68 10.53
CA GLU A 281 -2.18 -22.59 11.18
C GLU A 281 -0.74 -22.18 10.90
N MET A 282 0.09 -22.12 11.94
CA MET A 282 1.51 -21.81 11.84
C MET A 282 2.28 -22.61 12.88
N GLU A 283 3.27 -23.39 12.45
CA GLU A 283 4.10 -24.24 13.32
C GLU A 283 3.28 -25.14 14.26
N GLY A 284 2.18 -25.73 13.76
CA GLY A 284 1.29 -26.59 14.52
C GLY A 284 0.34 -25.85 15.48
N LEU A 285 0.41 -24.53 15.56
CA LEU A 285 -0.48 -23.69 16.35
C LEU A 285 -1.64 -23.17 15.51
N LYS A 286 -2.86 -23.21 16.05
CA LYS A 286 -4.06 -22.69 15.42
C LYS A 286 -4.42 -21.32 15.96
N PHE A 287 -4.53 -20.35 15.05
CA PHE A 287 -4.86 -18.96 15.36
C PHE A 287 -6.27 -18.62 14.88
N LYS A 288 -7.08 -18.03 15.75
CA LYS A 288 -8.38 -17.46 15.41
C LYS A 288 -8.22 -15.99 15.12
N ILE A 289 -8.37 -15.60 13.85
CA ILE A 289 -8.14 -14.24 13.39
C ILE A 289 -9.48 -13.55 13.20
N TYR A 290 -9.81 -12.62 14.08
CA TYR A 290 -10.98 -11.76 14.01
C TYR A 290 -10.69 -10.50 13.15
N PRO A 291 -11.72 -9.71 12.76
CA PRO A 291 -11.51 -8.48 11.97
C PRO A 291 -10.44 -7.55 12.53
N ASN A 292 -10.44 -7.33 13.86
CA ASN A 292 -9.50 -6.43 14.54
C ASN A 292 -8.18 -7.08 14.95
N SER A 293 -8.02 -8.40 14.76
CA SER A 293 -6.79 -9.08 15.15
C SER A 293 -5.60 -8.60 14.34
N PHE A 294 -4.49 -8.33 15.00
CA PHE A 294 -3.21 -8.22 14.31
C PHE A 294 -2.72 -9.62 13.91
N PHE A 295 -2.28 -9.75 12.68
CA PHE A 295 -1.57 -10.92 12.19
C PHE A 295 -0.60 -10.47 11.11
N GLN A 296 0.60 -11.05 11.05
CA GLN A 296 1.62 -10.65 10.08
C GLN A 296 1.11 -10.84 8.66
N ILE A 297 1.23 -9.78 7.85
CA ILE A 297 0.70 -9.77 6.47
C ILE A 297 1.51 -10.63 5.50
N ASN A 298 2.79 -10.87 5.80
CA ASN A 298 3.64 -11.83 5.12
C ASN A 298 3.94 -12.99 6.08
N LYS A 299 3.04 -13.95 6.16
CA LYS A 299 3.14 -15.10 7.06
C LYS A 299 4.44 -15.90 6.86
N LYS A 300 4.89 -16.05 5.60
CA LYS A 300 6.08 -16.86 5.28
C LYS A 300 7.40 -16.21 5.73
N GLN A 301 7.36 -14.93 6.11
CA GLN A 301 8.50 -14.19 6.64
C GLN A 301 8.34 -13.86 8.14
N ALA A 302 7.27 -14.31 8.76
CA ALA A 302 6.98 -14.10 10.19
C ALA A 302 7.57 -15.26 11.09
#